data_4c9cc0b8b8d7c2356564286d9e3935de
#
_entry.id   4c9cc0b8b8d7c2356564286d9e3935de
#
_cell.length_a   1.000
_cell.length_b   1.000
_cell.length_c   1.000
_cell.angle_alpha   90.00
_cell.angle_beta   90.00
_cell.angle_gamma   90.00
#
_symmetry.space_group_name_H-M   'P 1'
#
loop_
_entity.id
_entity.type
_entity.pdbx_description
1 polymer ?
#
loop_
_entity_poly.entity_id
_entity_poly.type
_entity_poly.pdbx_seq_one_letter_code
_entity_poly.pdbx_strand_id
1 'polypeptide(L)'
;MNGHGIGMMAKSLAGHDKGKIYVILSMDDQYVYLADGVYRTVDKLKKKKKKHVQIDYTITDWLRNLLEEGKPIQNSDVIRAGKEYGSRKSDLQQK
;
A
#
# COMPACT_ATOMS: atom_id res chain seq x y z
N MET A 1 -15.79 -1.41 10.13
CA MET A 1 -14.99 -1.25 10.18
C MET A 1 -14.07 -0.69 9.46
N ASN A 2 -13.87 0.18 9.67
CA ASN A 2 -13.24 1.03 8.91
C ASN A 2 -11.82 0.87 8.71
N GLY A 3 -11.06 0.28 9.44
CA GLY A 3 -9.65 0.10 9.26
C GLY A 3 -9.25 -1.11 8.44
N HIS A 4 -10.20 -1.85 7.94
CA HIS A 4 -9.89 -3.08 7.22
C HIS A 4 -9.15 -2.77 5.93
N GLY A 5 -7.99 -3.34 5.75
CA GLY A 5 -7.19 -3.15 4.55
C GLY A 5 -6.26 -1.96 4.56
N ILE A 6 -6.44 -1.02 5.51
CA ILE A 6 -5.59 0.17 5.54
C ILE A 6 -4.18 -0.20 5.98
N GLY A 7 -3.19 0.25 5.23
CA GLY A 7 -1.79 0.00 5.52
C GLY A 7 -1.25 -1.27 4.88
N MET A 8 -2.10 -2.08 4.28
CA MET A 8 -1.64 -3.28 3.59
C MET A 8 -1.01 -2.89 2.27
N MET A 9 -0.15 -3.75 1.74
CA MET A 9 0.51 -3.49 0.48
C MET A 9 -0.27 -4.13 -0.66
N ALA A 10 -0.16 -3.57 -1.84
CA ALA A 10 -0.81 -4.10 -3.03
C ALA A 10 0.09 -3.97 -4.24
N LYS A 11 0.07 -4.99 -5.08
CA LYS A 11 0.83 -5.00 -6.32
C LYS A 11 -0.15 -4.93 -7.48
N SER A 12 0.09 -4.02 -8.40
CA SER A 12 -0.76 -3.90 -9.58
C SER A 12 -0.52 -5.08 -10.51
N LEU A 13 -1.61 -5.69 -11.00
CA LEU A 13 -1.53 -6.84 -11.88
C LEU A 13 -1.89 -6.49 -13.32
N ALA A 14 -2.34 -5.28 -13.59
CA ALA A 14 -2.81 -4.93 -14.93
C ALA A 14 -2.60 -3.44 -15.19
N GLY A 15 -2.55 -3.07 -16.45
CA GLY A 15 -2.46 -1.68 -16.86
C GLY A 15 -1.03 -1.20 -16.96
N HIS A 16 -0.87 0.11 -17.13
CA HIS A 16 0.43 0.70 -17.32
C HIS A 16 1.33 0.59 -16.09
N ASP A 17 0.74 0.42 -14.92
CA ASP A 17 1.49 0.33 -13.68
C ASP A 17 1.69 -1.11 -13.22
N LYS A 18 1.51 -2.07 -14.10
CA LYS A 18 1.66 -3.49 -13.74
C LYS A 18 3.01 -3.72 -13.05
N GLY A 19 2.96 -4.38 -11.91
CA GLY A 19 4.16 -4.66 -11.11
C GLY A 19 4.46 -3.62 -10.06
N LYS A 20 3.80 -2.46 -10.12
CA LYS A 20 4.08 -1.39 -9.17
C LYS A 20 3.45 -1.72 -7.81
N ILE A 21 4.14 -1.34 -6.74
CA ILE A 21 3.70 -1.56 -5.38
C ILE A 21 3.09 -0.28 -4.81
N TYR A 22 1.97 -0.44 -4.13
CA TYR A 22 1.25 0.66 -3.50
C TYR A 22 0.91 0.30 -2.06
N VAL A 23 0.57 1.32 -1.28
CA VAL A 23 -0.04 1.13 0.04
C VAL A 23 -1.54 1.36 -0.11
N ILE A 24 -2.35 0.50 0.49
CA ILE A 24 -3.81 0.64 0.48
C ILE A 24 -4.20 1.58 1.62
N LEU A 25 -4.88 2.67 1.28
CA LEU A 25 -5.35 3.61 2.28
C LEU A 25 -6.86 3.57 2.48
N SER A 26 -7.58 2.92 1.60
CA SER A 26 -9.00 2.72 1.74
C SER A 26 -9.43 1.57 0.84
N MET A 27 -10.59 0.99 1.12
CA MET A 27 -11.07 -0.17 0.38
C MET A 27 -12.58 -0.26 0.53
N ASP A 28 -13.25 -0.61 -0.55
CA ASP A 28 -14.67 -0.96 -0.47
C ASP A 28 -14.86 -2.35 -1.07
N ASP A 29 -16.10 -2.72 -1.41
CA ASP A 29 -16.36 -4.08 -1.87
C ASP A 29 -15.64 -4.43 -3.17
N GLN A 30 -15.46 -3.48 -4.05
CA GLN A 30 -14.93 -3.75 -5.39
C GLN A 30 -13.61 -3.06 -5.68
N TYR A 31 -13.28 -2.01 -4.95
CA TYR A 31 -12.14 -1.16 -5.27
C TYR A 31 -11.19 -1.01 -4.10
N VAL A 32 -9.94 -0.78 -4.43
CA VAL A 32 -8.93 -0.35 -3.47
C VAL A 32 -8.46 1.05 -3.86
N TYR A 33 -8.06 1.84 -2.87
CA TYR A 33 -7.61 3.22 -3.06
C TYR A 33 -6.17 3.28 -2.60
N LEU A 34 -5.27 3.60 -3.54
CA LEU A 34 -3.86 3.29 -3.42
C LEU A 34 -3.01 4.55 -3.46
N ALA A 35 -1.88 4.52 -2.76
CA ALA A 35 -0.92 5.61 -2.77
C ALA A 35 0.50 5.07 -2.90
N ASP A 36 1.36 5.83 -3.57
CA ASP A 36 2.79 5.54 -3.60
C ASP A 36 3.59 6.66 -2.94
N GLY A 37 2.94 7.76 -2.59
CA GLY A 37 3.55 8.89 -1.90
C GLY A 37 4.20 9.90 -2.82
N VAL A 38 4.33 9.61 -4.11
CA VAL A 38 4.99 10.48 -5.08
C VAL A 38 4.03 10.89 -6.18
N TYR A 39 3.63 9.94 -7.02
CA TYR A 39 2.68 10.22 -8.11
C TYR A 39 1.25 10.12 -7.63
N ARG A 40 0.98 9.20 -6.71
CA ARG A 40 -0.35 9.04 -6.12
C ARG A 40 -0.20 9.33 -4.63
N THR A 41 -0.54 10.55 -4.26
CA THR A 41 -0.36 11.02 -2.90
C THR A 41 -1.58 10.66 -2.05
N VAL A 42 -1.48 10.87 -0.74
CA VAL A 42 -2.55 10.49 0.18
C VAL A 42 -3.83 11.30 -0.06
N ASP A 43 -3.72 12.46 -0.74
CA ASP A 43 -4.88 13.25 -1.09
C ASP A 43 -5.34 13.05 -2.52
N LYS A 44 -4.66 12.19 -3.29
CA LYS A 44 -5.03 11.90 -4.68
C LYS A 44 -4.85 10.42 -4.95
N LEU A 45 -5.63 9.60 -4.28
CA LEU A 45 -5.47 8.16 -4.34
C LEU A 45 -5.83 7.60 -5.72
N LYS A 46 -5.20 6.51 -6.09
CA LYS A 46 -5.53 5.80 -7.30
C LYS A 46 -6.60 4.76 -6.99
N LYS A 47 -7.72 4.82 -7.67
CA LYS A 47 -8.80 3.85 -7.53
C LYS A 47 -8.55 2.71 -8.51
N LYS A 48 -8.57 1.48 -8.02
CA LYS A 48 -8.33 0.32 -8.86
C LYS A 48 -9.20 -0.83 -8.40
N LYS A 49 -9.68 -1.64 -9.34
CA LYS A 49 -10.51 -2.79 -8.98
C LYS A 49 -9.69 -3.82 -8.23
N LYS A 50 -10.27 -4.43 -7.22
CA LYS A 50 -9.57 -5.45 -6.43
C LYS A 50 -9.06 -6.58 -7.30
N LYS A 51 -9.79 -6.95 -8.34
CA LYS A 51 -9.36 -8.06 -9.19
C LYS A 51 -8.11 -7.73 -10.01
N HIS A 52 -7.72 -6.47 -10.07
CA HIS A 52 -6.53 -6.05 -10.80
C HIS A 52 -5.34 -5.80 -9.89
N VAL A 53 -5.43 -6.17 -8.62
CA VAL A 53 -4.31 -6.05 -7.69
C VAL A 53 -4.15 -7.34 -6.90
N GLN A 54 -2.92 -7.58 -6.47
CA GLN A 54 -2.65 -8.64 -5.53
C GLN A 54 -2.44 -7.98 -4.18
N ILE A 55 -3.29 -8.28 -3.21
CA ILE A 55 -3.19 -7.71 -1.89
C ILE A 55 -2.27 -8.58 -1.04
N ASP A 56 -1.26 -7.96 -0.47
CA ASP A 56 -0.39 -8.61 0.48
C ASP A 56 -0.85 -8.14 1.86
N TYR A 57 -1.36 -9.04 2.65
CA TYR A 57 -1.96 -8.67 3.93
C TYR A 57 -0.94 -8.30 4.99
N THR A 58 0.33 -8.23 4.62
CA THR A 58 1.38 -7.74 5.50
C THR A 58 1.29 -6.22 5.63
N ILE A 59 1.40 -5.74 6.85
CA ILE A 59 1.51 -4.31 7.12
C ILE A 59 2.92 -4.09 7.63
N THR A 60 3.65 -3.12 7.03
CA THR A 60 5.02 -2.84 7.49
C THR A 60 4.98 -2.33 8.92
N ASP A 61 6.08 -2.52 9.65
CA ASP A 61 6.16 -2.12 11.04
C ASP A 61 5.94 -0.63 11.21
N TRP A 62 6.45 0.18 10.28
CA TRP A 62 6.30 1.63 10.36
C TRP A 62 4.83 2.04 10.31
N LEU A 63 4.07 1.49 9.35
CA LEU A 63 2.67 1.82 9.23
C LEU A 63 1.85 1.24 10.37
N ARG A 64 2.20 0.04 10.83
CA ARG A 64 1.51 -0.55 11.96
C ARG A 64 1.62 0.34 13.20
N ASN A 65 2.81 0.86 13.46
CA ASN A 65 3.01 1.75 14.60
C ASN A 65 2.17 3.02 14.48
N LEU A 66 2.12 3.60 13.29
CA LEU A 66 1.30 4.80 13.08
C LEU A 66 -0.18 4.50 13.33
N LEU A 67 -0.66 3.37 12.82
CA LEU A 67 -2.07 3.01 12.99
C LEU A 67 -2.40 2.76 14.45
N GLU A 68 -1.50 2.09 15.17
CA GLU A 68 -1.73 1.82 16.59
C GLU A 68 -1.71 3.10 17.42
N GLU A 69 -0.95 4.08 17.01
CA GLU A 69 -0.88 5.36 17.70
C GLU A 69 -1.97 6.32 17.27
N GLY A 70 -2.78 5.93 16.28
CA GLY A 70 -3.84 6.80 15.78
C GLY A 70 -3.35 7.99 14.98
N LYS A 71 -2.13 7.92 14.46
CA LYS A 71 -1.56 9.02 13.69
C LYS A 71 -1.94 8.92 12.22
N PRO A 72 -2.11 10.05 11.54
CA PRO A 72 -2.43 10.02 10.12
C PRO A 72 -1.24 9.54 9.30
N ILE A 73 -1.52 8.86 8.20
CA ILE A 73 -0.47 8.41 7.29
C ILE A 73 -0.22 9.52 6.28
N GLN A 74 1.04 9.93 6.16
CA GLN A 74 1.43 11.00 5.25
C GLN A 74 2.22 10.40 4.08
N ASN A 75 2.47 11.22 3.06
CA ASN A 75 3.21 10.73 1.88
C ASN A 75 4.58 10.18 2.24
N SER A 76 5.28 10.82 3.17
CA SER A 76 6.59 10.33 3.59
C SER A 76 6.49 8.94 4.22
N ASP A 77 5.40 8.67 4.92
CA ASP A 77 5.17 7.37 5.55
C ASP A 77 4.91 6.30 4.48
N VAL A 78 4.17 6.67 3.44
CA VAL A 78 3.90 5.76 2.34
C VAL A 78 5.19 5.40 1.62
N ILE A 79 6.05 6.39 1.35
CA ILE A 79 7.33 6.17 0.68
C ILE A 79 8.20 5.24 1.54
N ARG A 80 8.25 5.50 2.84
CA ARG A 80 9.04 4.68 3.75
C ARG A 80 8.55 3.23 3.77
N ALA A 81 7.24 3.06 3.82
CA ALA A 81 6.65 1.72 3.81
C ALA A 81 6.97 0.98 2.52
N GLY A 82 6.92 1.67 1.39
CA GLY A 82 7.26 1.06 0.12
C GLY A 82 8.70 0.58 0.07
N LYS A 83 9.62 1.39 0.60
CA LYS A 83 11.02 1.00 0.64
C LYS A 83 11.25 -0.19 1.56
N GLU A 84 10.63 -0.17 2.72
CA GLU A 84 10.75 -1.26 3.68
C GLU A 84 10.23 -2.56 3.09
N TYR A 85 9.08 -2.50 2.44
CA TYR A 85 8.47 -3.67 1.82
C TYR A 85 9.34 -4.18 0.67
N GLY A 86 9.86 -3.29 -0.16
CA GLY A 86 10.73 -3.66 -1.27
C GLY A 86 12.01 -4.33 -0.79
N SER A 87 12.61 -3.83 0.26
CA SER A 87 13.81 -4.44 0.82
C SER A 87 13.56 -5.85 1.30
N ARG A 88 12.44 -6.07 2.00
CA ARG A 88 12.11 -7.40 2.45
C ARG A 88 11.95 -8.36 1.30
N LYS A 89 11.26 -7.95 0.24
CA LYS A 89 11.04 -8.80 -0.92
C LYS A 89 12.37 -9.13 -1.61
N SER A 90 13.25 -8.14 -1.69
CA SER A 90 14.56 -8.36 -2.30
C SER A 90 15.36 -9.38 -1.50
N ASP A 91 15.35 -9.25 -0.18
CA ASP A 91 16.05 -10.19 0.67
C ASP A 91 15.51 -11.60 0.50
N LEU A 92 14.21 -11.74 0.42
CA LEU A 92 13.60 -13.05 0.21
C LEU A 92 13.95 -13.64 -1.15
N GLN A 93 14.05 -12.79 -2.14
CA GLN A 93 14.35 -13.27 -3.49
C GLN A 93 15.79 -13.70 -3.67
N GLN A 94 16.67 -13.20 -2.85
CA GLN A 94 18.07 -13.54 -2.96
C GLN A 94 18.40 -14.91 -2.44
N LYS A 95 17.44 -15.56 -1.88
CA LYS A 95 17.68 -16.92 -1.42
C LYS A 95 17.41 -17.98 -2.47
#